data_c834e5d520fd2acac5489e030e2752c2
#
_entry.id   c834e5d520fd2acac5489e030e2752c2
#
_cell.length_a   1.000
_cell.length_b   1.000
_cell.length_c   1.000
_cell.angle_alpha   90.00
_cell.angle_beta   90.00
_cell.angle_gamma   90.00
#
_symmetry.space_group_name_H-M   'P 1'
#
loop_
_entity.id
_entity.type
_entity.pdbx_description
1 polymer ?
#
loop_
_entity_poly.entity_id
_entity_poly.type
_entity_poly.pdbx_seq_one_letter_code
_entity_poly.pdbx_strand_id
1 'polypeptide(L)'
;MLRQGDTGDWVGTFEGHKGAVWGVALNKTATLAATGAADFTGKVWNAITGTEIHSFQHKHIVKSVGFDSSSENIVTGSNEKLVRVFNLEQPQAEPEMYSGHGGAIKQALFCRNDKCIISAAEDKTVRLWDRLSGNEVQRLTFPNNPNSLEISADNHILTVAHGTSISFWDVETLKKLKEVKVPTNVSSASLHPDKHVFVCGGEDFKMYKFDYITGNEIESFKGHFGPVHSVKFSPDGELYASGSEDGTLRLWQTTVGKTYGLWKCTEPNDLNNSLNSPREVQAN
;
A
#
# COMPACT_ATOMS: atom_id res chain seq x y z
N MET A 1 8.41 3.55 -11.59
CA MET A 1 9.55 2.60 -11.45
C MET A 1 9.04 1.34 -10.76
N LEU A 2 9.25 0.17 -11.35
CA LEU A 2 8.93 -1.14 -10.79
C LEU A 2 10.22 -1.79 -10.31
N ARG A 3 10.17 -2.38 -9.12
CA ARG A 3 11.31 -3.09 -8.51
C ARG A 3 10.90 -4.46 -8.03
N GLN A 4 11.84 -5.37 -7.97
CA GLN A 4 11.67 -6.69 -7.40
C GLN A 4 11.50 -6.57 -5.88
N GLY A 5 10.51 -7.26 -5.32
CA GLY A 5 10.10 -7.04 -3.93
C GLY A 5 11.09 -7.58 -2.89
N ASP A 6 11.83 -8.63 -3.22
CA ASP A 6 12.80 -9.30 -2.34
C ASP A 6 14.20 -8.68 -2.40
N THR A 7 14.66 -8.28 -3.58
CA THR A 7 16.02 -7.76 -3.79
C THR A 7 16.08 -6.25 -3.90
N GLY A 8 14.96 -5.59 -4.26
CA GLY A 8 14.92 -4.18 -4.60
C GLY A 8 15.47 -3.85 -5.98
N ASP A 9 15.85 -4.87 -6.77
CA ASP A 9 16.41 -4.69 -8.10
C ASP A 9 15.43 -3.99 -9.04
N TRP A 10 15.98 -3.19 -9.93
CA TRP A 10 15.19 -2.50 -10.93
C TRP A 10 14.66 -3.46 -11.99
N VAL A 11 13.34 -3.44 -12.21
CA VAL A 11 12.66 -4.23 -13.25
C VAL A 11 12.39 -3.36 -14.47
N GLY A 12 11.82 -2.16 -14.26
CA GLY A 12 11.45 -1.26 -15.34
C GLY A 12 10.88 0.07 -14.86
N THR A 13 10.59 0.95 -15.80
CA THR A 13 9.98 2.24 -15.55
C THR A 13 8.76 2.42 -16.45
N PHE A 14 7.66 2.87 -15.86
CA PHE A 14 6.46 3.28 -16.61
C PHE A 14 6.67 4.72 -17.05
N GLU A 15 6.86 4.94 -18.35
CA GLU A 15 7.09 6.26 -18.92
C GLU A 15 5.83 6.79 -19.60
N GLY A 16 5.39 8.01 -19.25
CA GLY A 16 4.22 8.64 -19.86
C GLY A 16 3.50 9.67 -19.03
N HIS A 17 3.66 9.68 -17.68
CA HIS A 17 3.15 10.77 -16.87
C HIS A 17 3.95 12.05 -17.06
N LYS A 18 3.23 13.18 -17.10
CA LYS A 18 3.83 14.53 -17.22
C LYS A 18 3.84 15.30 -15.90
N GLY A 19 3.46 14.65 -14.80
CA GLY A 19 3.41 15.19 -13.45
C GLY A 19 3.84 14.18 -12.40
N ALA A 20 4.03 14.64 -11.18
CA ALA A 20 4.40 13.77 -10.04
C ALA A 20 3.34 12.67 -9.84
N VAL A 21 3.79 11.43 -9.68
CA VAL A 21 2.94 10.28 -9.36
C VAL A 21 2.67 10.26 -7.86
N TRP A 22 1.40 10.24 -7.47
CA TRP A 22 0.93 10.26 -6.08
C TRP A 22 0.40 8.91 -5.60
N GLY A 23 -0.26 8.17 -6.48
CA GLY A 23 -0.85 6.88 -6.16
C GLY A 23 -0.32 5.80 -7.08
N VAL A 24 -0.09 4.61 -6.52
CA VAL A 24 0.33 3.43 -7.27
C VAL A 24 -0.38 2.20 -6.73
N ALA A 25 -0.71 1.28 -7.60
CA ALA A 25 -1.23 -0.04 -7.24
C ALA A 25 -0.77 -1.09 -8.25
N LEU A 26 -0.60 -2.31 -7.77
CA LEU A 26 -0.49 -3.50 -8.61
C LEU A 26 -1.75 -4.33 -8.42
N ASN A 27 -2.17 -5.03 -9.46
CA ASN A 27 -3.22 -6.03 -9.33
C ASN A 27 -2.67 -7.29 -8.61
N LYS A 28 -3.56 -8.19 -8.21
CA LYS A 28 -3.21 -9.38 -7.42
C LYS A 28 -2.15 -10.29 -8.08
N THR A 29 -2.11 -10.33 -9.41
CA THR A 29 -1.15 -11.14 -10.18
C THR A 29 0.10 -10.38 -10.59
N ALA A 30 0.22 -9.09 -10.21
CA ALA A 30 1.30 -8.19 -10.61
C ALA A 30 1.51 -8.08 -12.14
N THR A 31 0.47 -8.33 -12.93
CA THR A 31 0.48 -8.20 -14.39
C THR A 31 0.05 -6.82 -14.86
N LEU A 32 -0.74 -6.12 -14.04
CA LEU A 32 -1.19 -4.76 -14.29
C LEU A 32 -0.72 -3.83 -13.17
N ALA A 33 -0.33 -2.63 -13.57
CA ALA A 33 -0.06 -1.52 -12.65
C ALA A 33 -1.03 -0.38 -12.92
N ALA A 34 -1.45 0.33 -11.87
CA ALA A 34 -2.19 1.57 -11.99
C ALA A 34 -1.41 2.70 -11.32
N THR A 35 -1.47 3.89 -11.89
CA THR A 35 -0.82 5.08 -11.35
C THR A 35 -1.74 6.29 -11.43
N GLY A 36 -1.72 7.13 -10.41
CA GLY A 36 -2.44 8.40 -10.38
C GLY A 36 -1.46 9.55 -10.21
N ALA A 37 -1.61 10.63 -10.97
CA ALA A 37 -0.60 11.66 -11.02
C ALA A 37 -1.14 13.10 -11.04
N ALA A 38 -0.20 14.03 -10.88
CA ALA A 38 -0.45 15.48 -10.90
C ALA A 38 -0.73 16.04 -12.31
N ASP A 39 -0.57 15.24 -13.35
CA ASP A 39 -0.99 15.57 -14.70
C ASP A 39 -2.49 15.33 -14.94
N PHE A 40 -3.22 15.05 -13.87
CA PHE A 40 -4.66 14.81 -13.83
C PHE A 40 -5.09 13.54 -14.52
N THR A 41 -4.19 12.57 -14.65
CA THR A 41 -4.52 11.27 -15.23
C THR A 41 -4.37 10.13 -14.23
N GLY A 42 -5.28 9.16 -14.34
CA GLY A 42 -5.09 7.80 -13.86
C GLY A 42 -4.72 6.91 -15.03
N LYS A 43 -3.60 6.21 -14.96
CA LYS A 43 -3.13 5.34 -16.03
C LYS A 43 -3.04 3.89 -15.59
N VAL A 44 -3.30 2.99 -16.54
CA VAL A 44 -3.11 1.54 -16.38
C VAL A 44 -2.04 1.07 -17.35
N TRP A 45 -1.17 0.22 -16.85
CA TRP A 45 0.02 -0.25 -17.52
C TRP A 45 0.07 -1.77 -17.51
N ASN A 46 0.60 -2.36 -18.56
CA ASN A 46 1.09 -3.73 -18.51
C ASN A 46 2.36 -3.74 -17.65
N ALA A 47 2.34 -4.42 -16.50
CA ALA A 47 3.45 -4.40 -15.56
C ALA A 47 4.66 -5.22 -16.06
N ILE A 48 4.47 -6.12 -17.04
CA ILE A 48 5.53 -6.95 -17.59
C ILE A 48 6.28 -6.18 -18.71
N THR A 49 5.54 -5.50 -19.60
CA THR A 49 6.13 -4.80 -20.75
C THR A 49 6.41 -3.33 -20.50
N GLY A 50 5.79 -2.73 -19.48
CA GLY A 50 5.85 -1.30 -19.18
C GLY A 50 4.97 -0.43 -20.09
N THR A 51 4.18 -1.02 -20.97
CA THR A 51 3.35 -0.26 -21.95
C THR A 51 2.08 0.27 -21.30
N GLU A 52 1.70 1.51 -21.65
CA GLU A 52 0.41 2.10 -21.26
C GLU A 52 -0.73 1.37 -21.96
N ILE A 53 -1.74 0.95 -21.21
CA ILE A 53 -2.95 0.27 -21.72
C ILE A 53 -4.09 1.28 -21.78
N HIS A 54 -4.34 2.01 -20.69
CA HIS A 54 -5.42 2.98 -20.59
C HIS A 54 -4.97 4.26 -19.89
N SER A 55 -5.61 5.38 -20.26
CA SER A 55 -5.44 6.68 -19.61
C SER A 55 -6.80 7.31 -19.37
N PHE A 56 -7.11 7.57 -18.09
CA PHE A 56 -8.38 8.14 -17.63
C PHE A 56 -8.16 9.57 -17.19
N GLN A 57 -8.86 10.51 -17.84
CA GLN A 57 -8.72 11.94 -17.57
C GLN A 57 -9.59 12.36 -16.38
N HIS A 58 -9.00 13.16 -15.51
CA HIS A 58 -9.64 13.84 -14.39
C HIS A 58 -9.50 15.36 -14.56
N LYS A 59 -10.25 16.11 -13.73
CA LYS A 59 -10.16 17.59 -13.74
C LYS A 59 -9.09 18.11 -12.77
N HIS A 60 -8.52 17.22 -11.94
CA HIS A 60 -7.52 17.57 -10.94
C HIS A 60 -6.62 16.37 -10.60
N ILE A 61 -5.58 16.60 -9.76
CA ILE A 61 -4.61 15.60 -9.30
C ILE A 61 -5.31 14.32 -8.84
N VAL A 62 -4.85 13.18 -9.36
CA VAL A 62 -5.26 11.85 -8.93
C VAL A 62 -4.29 11.36 -7.86
N LYS A 63 -4.76 11.25 -6.61
CA LYS A 63 -3.92 10.88 -5.46
C LYS A 63 -3.95 9.39 -5.15
N SER A 64 -5.00 8.71 -5.55
CA SER A 64 -5.21 7.29 -5.22
C SER A 64 -5.69 6.52 -6.43
N VAL A 65 -5.18 5.31 -6.54
CA VAL A 65 -5.64 4.29 -7.51
C VAL A 65 -5.66 2.94 -6.81
N GLY A 66 -6.55 2.05 -7.23
CA GLY A 66 -6.63 0.68 -6.71
C GLY A 66 -7.39 -0.22 -7.68
N PHE A 67 -7.01 -1.49 -7.73
CA PHE A 67 -7.73 -2.52 -8.49
C PHE A 67 -8.77 -3.21 -7.61
N ASP A 68 -9.83 -3.69 -8.23
CA ASP A 68 -10.71 -4.70 -7.63
C ASP A 68 -10.04 -6.09 -7.67
N SER A 69 -10.68 -7.07 -7.05
CA SER A 69 -10.13 -8.42 -6.94
C SER A 69 -10.04 -9.16 -8.28
N SER A 70 -10.94 -8.85 -9.22
CA SER A 70 -10.95 -9.41 -10.58
C SER A 70 -9.95 -8.74 -11.52
N SER A 71 -9.47 -7.54 -11.19
CA SER A 71 -8.67 -6.69 -12.07
C SER A 71 -9.42 -6.17 -13.31
N GLU A 72 -10.74 -6.13 -13.24
CA GLU A 72 -11.62 -5.60 -14.30
C GLU A 72 -11.93 -4.13 -14.08
N ASN A 73 -11.82 -3.65 -12.85
CA ASN A 73 -12.11 -2.26 -12.49
C ASN A 73 -10.97 -1.62 -11.72
N ILE A 74 -10.83 -0.31 -11.90
CA ILE A 74 -9.98 0.52 -11.06
C ILE A 74 -10.82 1.58 -10.35
N VAL A 75 -10.50 1.82 -9.08
CA VAL A 75 -10.99 2.96 -8.32
C VAL A 75 -9.94 4.05 -8.32
N THR A 76 -10.36 5.29 -8.46
CA THR A 76 -9.51 6.47 -8.39
C THR A 76 -10.06 7.48 -7.40
N GLY A 77 -9.17 8.13 -6.67
CA GLY A 77 -9.49 9.24 -5.77
C GLY A 77 -8.73 10.49 -6.18
N SER A 78 -9.43 11.61 -6.30
CA SER A 78 -8.83 12.84 -6.82
C SER A 78 -9.10 14.07 -5.94
N ASN A 79 -8.35 15.14 -6.20
CA ASN A 79 -8.59 16.46 -5.59
C ASN A 79 -9.91 17.10 -6.01
N GLU A 80 -10.62 16.53 -6.98
CA GLU A 80 -11.99 16.92 -7.35
C GLU A 80 -13.02 16.59 -6.26
N LYS A 81 -12.60 15.92 -5.17
CA LYS A 81 -13.47 15.42 -4.09
C LYS A 81 -14.39 14.28 -4.55
N LEU A 82 -14.04 13.65 -5.65
CA LEU A 82 -14.77 12.54 -6.26
C LEU A 82 -13.97 11.26 -6.20
N VAL A 83 -14.68 10.17 -5.96
CA VAL A 83 -14.19 8.82 -6.21
C VAL A 83 -14.84 8.35 -7.51
N ARG A 84 -14.04 7.76 -8.40
CA ARG A 84 -14.54 7.19 -9.67
C ARG A 84 -14.11 5.75 -9.81
N VAL A 85 -14.95 4.94 -10.43
CA VAL A 85 -14.62 3.58 -10.85
C VAL A 85 -14.72 3.50 -12.36
N PHE A 86 -13.66 2.99 -12.96
CA PHE A 86 -13.56 2.77 -14.40
C PHE A 86 -13.51 1.29 -14.68
N ASN A 87 -14.26 0.83 -15.67
CA ASN A 87 -14.18 -0.53 -16.16
C ASN A 87 -13.09 -0.64 -17.24
N LEU A 88 -12.18 -1.60 -17.11
CA LEU A 88 -11.04 -1.76 -18.01
C LEU A 88 -11.39 -2.47 -19.31
N GLU A 89 -12.48 -3.24 -19.35
CA GLU A 89 -12.99 -3.86 -20.57
C GLU A 89 -13.77 -2.84 -21.41
N GLN A 90 -14.34 -1.81 -20.76
CA GLN A 90 -15.11 -0.74 -21.39
C GLN A 90 -14.56 0.64 -21.01
N PRO A 91 -13.32 0.96 -21.38
CA PRO A 91 -12.63 2.17 -20.90
C PRO A 91 -13.23 3.48 -21.39
N GLN A 92 -14.11 3.44 -22.39
CA GLN A 92 -14.82 4.60 -22.93
C GLN A 92 -16.22 4.79 -22.28
N ALA A 93 -16.66 3.86 -21.44
CA ALA A 93 -17.92 3.99 -20.71
C ALA A 93 -17.79 5.09 -19.64
N GLU A 94 -18.93 5.72 -19.30
CA GLU A 94 -18.97 6.68 -18.21
C GLU A 94 -18.61 5.98 -16.90
N PRO A 95 -17.71 6.58 -16.07
CA PRO A 95 -17.32 5.98 -14.80
C PRO A 95 -18.45 6.04 -13.77
N GLU A 96 -18.49 5.04 -12.88
CA GLU A 96 -19.27 5.17 -11.65
C GLU A 96 -18.69 6.33 -10.83
N MET A 97 -19.54 7.24 -10.34
CA MET A 97 -19.09 8.43 -9.61
C MET A 97 -19.71 8.48 -8.22
N TYR A 98 -18.87 8.66 -7.20
CA TYR A 98 -19.28 8.81 -5.80
C TYR A 98 -18.91 10.19 -5.32
N SER A 99 -19.94 10.99 -5.06
CA SER A 99 -19.83 12.39 -4.63
C SER A 99 -20.35 12.59 -3.22
N GLY A 100 -19.77 13.56 -2.52
CA GLY A 100 -20.21 13.90 -1.16
C GLY A 100 -19.10 14.35 -0.24
N HIS A 101 -17.83 13.91 -0.48
CA HIS A 101 -16.69 14.41 0.27
C HIS A 101 -16.56 15.93 0.17
N GLY A 102 -16.28 16.58 1.31
CA GLY A 102 -16.01 18.01 1.39
C GLY A 102 -14.57 18.42 1.06
N GLY A 103 -13.63 17.46 1.07
CA GLY A 103 -12.20 17.64 0.83
C GLY A 103 -11.66 16.72 -0.26
N ALA A 104 -10.39 16.95 -0.63
CA ALA A 104 -9.69 16.11 -1.60
C ALA A 104 -9.57 14.67 -1.10
N ILE A 105 -9.77 13.70 -2.01
CA ILE A 105 -9.62 12.29 -1.68
C ILE A 105 -8.13 11.97 -1.51
N LYS A 106 -7.79 11.39 -0.37
CA LYS A 106 -6.43 10.92 -0.08
C LYS A 106 -6.23 9.49 -0.57
N GLN A 107 -7.22 8.63 -0.30
CA GLN A 107 -7.16 7.23 -0.69
C GLN A 107 -8.56 6.67 -0.90
N ALA A 108 -8.70 5.75 -1.85
CA ALA A 108 -9.91 5.00 -2.11
C ALA A 108 -9.55 3.55 -2.45
N LEU A 109 -10.31 2.59 -1.90
CA LEU A 109 -10.07 1.17 -2.04
C LEU A 109 -11.39 0.42 -2.23
N PHE A 110 -11.37 -0.68 -2.97
CA PHE A 110 -12.44 -1.65 -2.97
C PHE A 110 -12.47 -2.44 -1.65
N CYS A 111 -13.63 -2.82 -1.18
CA CYS A 111 -13.81 -3.62 0.02
C CYS A 111 -15.06 -4.51 -0.07
N ARG A 112 -15.22 -5.43 0.91
CA ARG A 112 -16.39 -6.35 0.97
C ARG A 112 -16.60 -7.10 -0.33
N ASN A 113 -15.52 -7.76 -0.81
CA ASN A 113 -15.54 -8.50 -2.09
C ASN A 113 -16.02 -7.61 -3.25
N ASP A 114 -15.46 -6.41 -3.35
CA ASP A 114 -15.70 -5.40 -4.40
C ASP A 114 -17.14 -4.85 -4.49
N LYS A 115 -18.00 -5.19 -3.52
CA LYS A 115 -19.36 -4.66 -3.43
C LYS A 115 -19.41 -3.22 -2.94
N CYS A 116 -18.38 -2.81 -2.22
CA CYS A 116 -18.28 -1.48 -1.64
C CYS A 116 -16.94 -0.82 -1.97
N ILE A 117 -16.94 0.50 -1.83
CA ILE A 117 -15.73 1.31 -1.87
C ILE A 117 -15.59 2.01 -0.54
N ILE A 118 -14.37 2.09 -0.02
CA ILE A 118 -14.03 2.91 1.13
C ILE A 118 -13.09 4.02 0.71
N SER A 119 -13.34 5.24 1.16
CA SER A 119 -12.54 6.40 0.78
C SER A 119 -12.25 7.29 1.98
N ALA A 120 -11.04 7.84 2.02
CA ALA A 120 -10.57 8.82 3.00
C ALA A 120 -10.32 10.16 2.32
N ALA A 121 -10.67 11.25 2.98
CA ALA A 121 -10.52 12.59 2.43
C ALA A 121 -10.03 13.62 3.47
N GLU A 122 -9.65 14.80 2.96
CA GLU A 122 -9.20 15.94 3.76
C GLU A 122 -10.33 16.61 4.54
N ASP A 123 -11.58 16.15 4.40
CA ASP A 123 -12.72 16.53 5.21
C ASP A 123 -12.80 15.80 6.56
N LYS A 124 -11.72 15.09 6.93
CA LYS A 124 -11.60 14.31 8.16
C LYS A 124 -12.58 13.14 8.24
N THR A 125 -13.06 12.66 7.10
CA THR A 125 -13.99 11.53 7.07
C THR A 125 -13.40 10.36 6.27
N VAL A 126 -13.80 9.16 6.69
CA VAL A 126 -13.74 7.94 5.89
C VAL A 126 -15.17 7.53 5.59
N ARG A 127 -15.48 7.29 4.32
CA ARG A 127 -16.84 6.96 3.88
C ARG A 127 -16.87 5.62 3.19
N LEU A 128 -17.95 4.90 3.43
CA LEU A 128 -18.28 3.65 2.77
C LEU A 128 -19.40 3.88 1.77
N TRP A 129 -19.20 3.42 0.56
CA TRP A 129 -20.11 3.55 -0.56
C TRP A 129 -20.52 2.16 -1.05
N ASP A 130 -21.82 1.97 -1.27
CA ASP A 130 -22.33 0.78 -1.92
C ASP A 130 -22.29 0.93 -3.44
N ARG A 131 -21.65 0.01 -4.15
CA ARG A 131 -21.49 0.11 -5.61
C ARG A 131 -22.78 -0.07 -6.37
N LEU A 132 -23.70 -0.89 -5.88
CA LEU A 132 -24.95 -1.16 -6.58
C LEU A 132 -25.87 0.05 -6.59
N SER A 133 -26.00 0.73 -5.45
CA SER A 133 -26.89 1.89 -5.30
C SER A 133 -26.19 3.23 -5.57
N GLY A 134 -24.88 3.28 -5.56
CA GLY A 134 -24.08 4.51 -5.66
C GLY A 134 -24.13 5.38 -4.40
N ASN A 135 -24.77 4.95 -3.31
CA ASN A 135 -25.01 5.75 -2.12
C ASN A 135 -23.95 5.56 -1.04
N GLU A 136 -23.76 6.61 -0.22
CA GLU A 136 -23.02 6.51 1.03
C GLU A 136 -23.82 5.66 2.02
N VAL A 137 -23.20 4.58 2.51
CA VAL A 137 -23.80 3.67 3.50
C VAL A 137 -23.44 4.07 4.92
N GLN A 138 -22.17 4.46 5.11
CA GLN A 138 -21.65 4.76 6.45
C GLN A 138 -20.51 5.76 6.37
N ARG A 139 -20.33 6.52 7.46
CA ARG A 139 -19.29 7.54 7.60
C ARG A 139 -18.62 7.42 8.96
N LEU A 140 -17.29 7.49 8.95
CA LEU A 140 -16.47 7.66 10.15
C LEU A 140 -15.90 9.09 10.15
N THR A 141 -15.89 9.72 11.32
CA THR A 141 -15.32 11.05 11.49
C THR A 141 -14.10 10.98 12.40
N PHE A 142 -13.03 11.66 12.02
CA PHE A 142 -11.76 11.68 12.71
C PHE A 142 -11.40 13.08 13.20
N PRO A 143 -10.60 13.22 14.27
CA PRO A 143 -10.13 14.52 14.74
C PRO A 143 -9.14 15.17 13.75
N ASN A 144 -8.37 14.35 13.03
CA ASN A 144 -7.39 14.73 12.03
C ASN A 144 -7.68 14.07 10.69
N ASN A 145 -7.06 14.57 9.62
CA ASN A 145 -7.22 13.97 8.30
C ASN A 145 -6.72 12.52 8.30
N PRO A 146 -7.52 11.57 7.80
CA PRO A 146 -7.03 10.22 7.52
C PRO A 146 -6.06 10.30 6.34
N ASN A 147 -4.80 9.92 6.58
CA ASN A 147 -3.72 10.02 5.61
C ASN A 147 -3.56 8.75 4.76
N SER A 148 -3.80 7.58 5.35
CA SER A 148 -3.75 6.31 4.64
C SER A 148 -4.82 5.35 5.11
N LEU A 149 -5.28 4.50 4.18
CA LEU A 149 -6.14 3.36 4.39
C LEU A 149 -5.44 2.09 3.94
N GLU A 150 -5.58 1.04 4.68
CA GLU A 150 -5.17 -0.30 4.27
C GLU A 150 -6.23 -1.31 4.70
N ILE A 151 -6.56 -2.23 3.81
CA ILE A 151 -7.41 -3.38 4.13
C ILE A 151 -6.50 -4.59 4.21
N SER A 152 -6.63 -5.37 5.29
CA SER A 152 -5.89 -6.62 5.47
C SER A 152 -6.23 -7.62 4.34
N ALA A 153 -5.26 -8.50 4.02
CA ALA A 153 -5.39 -9.45 2.90
C ALA A 153 -6.64 -10.37 3.02
N ASP A 154 -7.10 -10.62 4.23
CA ASP A 154 -8.33 -11.38 4.51
C ASP A 154 -9.61 -10.54 4.49
N ASN A 155 -9.54 -9.26 4.12
CA ASN A 155 -10.66 -8.31 4.05
C ASN A 155 -11.38 -8.06 5.38
N HIS A 156 -10.77 -8.33 6.54
CA HIS A 156 -11.42 -8.17 7.85
C HIS A 156 -11.07 -6.88 8.56
N ILE A 157 -9.84 -6.39 8.43
CA ILE A 157 -9.36 -5.23 9.18
C ILE A 157 -9.06 -4.07 8.23
N LEU A 158 -9.66 -2.92 8.54
CA LEU A 158 -9.31 -1.64 7.96
C LEU A 158 -8.36 -0.92 8.91
N THR A 159 -7.17 -0.60 8.45
CA THR A 159 -6.19 0.24 9.15
C THR A 159 -6.31 1.67 8.65
N VAL A 160 -6.45 2.63 9.55
CA VAL A 160 -6.53 4.07 9.25
C VAL A 160 -5.45 4.81 10.00
N ALA A 161 -4.54 5.46 9.29
CA ALA A 161 -3.55 6.37 9.88
C ALA A 161 -4.07 7.80 9.89
N HIS A 162 -4.10 8.45 11.06
CA HIS A 162 -4.58 9.82 11.20
C HIS A 162 -3.89 10.56 12.36
N GLY A 163 -3.38 11.76 12.11
CA GLY A 163 -2.66 12.53 13.13
C GLY A 163 -1.57 11.70 13.81
N THR A 164 -1.59 11.60 15.12
CA THR A 164 -0.69 10.78 15.94
C THR A 164 -1.30 9.44 16.37
N SER A 165 -2.23 8.90 15.59
CA SER A 165 -2.94 7.66 15.93
C SER A 165 -3.08 6.75 14.71
N ILE A 166 -3.08 5.46 14.98
CA ILE A 166 -3.46 4.42 14.03
C ILE A 166 -4.66 3.69 14.63
N SER A 167 -5.75 3.65 13.89
CA SER A 167 -6.98 2.98 14.29
C SER A 167 -7.30 1.81 13.39
N PHE A 168 -7.77 0.74 13.99
CA PHE A 168 -8.14 -0.51 13.33
C PHE A 168 -9.66 -0.70 13.46
N TRP A 169 -10.29 -1.05 12.37
CA TRP A 169 -11.74 -1.16 12.25
C TRP A 169 -12.12 -2.48 11.59
N ASP A 170 -13.19 -3.05 12.01
CA ASP A 170 -13.80 -4.19 11.31
C ASP A 170 -14.39 -3.71 9.97
N VAL A 171 -14.03 -4.33 8.86
CA VAL A 171 -14.43 -3.91 7.52
C VAL A 171 -15.94 -4.08 7.30
N GLU A 172 -16.55 -5.14 7.86
CA GLU A 172 -17.97 -5.42 7.65
C GLU A 172 -18.88 -4.49 8.45
N THR A 173 -18.52 -4.21 9.69
CA THR A 173 -19.38 -3.44 10.60
C THR A 173 -18.96 -1.99 10.78
N LEU A 174 -17.73 -1.64 10.35
CA LEU A 174 -17.04 -0.39 10.65
C LEU A 174 -17.04 -0.03 12.15
N LYS A 175 -17.01 -1.05 12.99
CA LYS A 175 -16.77 -0.88 14.42
C LYS A 175 -15.28 -0.77 14.72
N LYS A 176 -14.92 0.18 15.59
CA LYS A 176 -13.54 0.32 16.03
C LYS A 176 -13.12 -0.90 16.85
N LEU A 177 -12.07 -1.57 16.41
CA LEU A 177 -11.45 -2.68 17.12
C LEU A 177 -10.40 -2.17 18.10
N LYS A 178 -9.56 -1.23 17.63
CA LYS A 178 -8.43 -0.73 18.40
C LYS A 178 -7.96 0.64 17.90
N GLU A 179 -7.30 1.39 18.77
CA GLU A 179 -6.56 2.60 18.43
C GLU A 179 -5.26 2.62 19.23
N VAL A 180 -4.16 2.92 18.54
CA VAL A 180 -2.83 3.01 19.14
C VAL A 180 -2.28 4.41 18.86
N LYS A 181 -1.79 5.08 19.89
CA LYS A 181 -1.09 6.36 19.74
C LYS A 181 0.37 6.11 19.40
N VAL A 182 0.91 6.91 18.52
CA VAL A 182 2.28 6.83 18.04
C VAL A 182 2.98 8.17 18.22
N PRO A 183 4.32 8.19 18.30
CA PRO A 183 5.08 9.39 18.68
C PRO A 183 5.10 10.50 17.62
N THR A 184 4.67 10.23 16.38
CA THR A 184 4.75 11.15 15.25
C THR A 184 3.41 11.34 14.55
N ASN A 185 3.28 12.40 13.75
CA ASN A 185 2.21 12.50 12.76
C ASN A 185 2.41 11.43 11.68
N VAL A 186 1.48 10.49 11.60
CA VAL A 186 1.59 9.32 10.73
C VAL A 186 1.07 9.66 9.33
N SER A 187 1.90 9.39 8.33
CA SER A 187 1.50 9.47 6.93
C SER A 187 0.93 8.14 6.43
N SER A 188 1.54 7.03 6.86
CA SER A 188 1.14 5.70 6.42
C SER A 188 1.40 4.64 7.49
N ALA A 189 0.54 3.64 7.54
CA ALA A 189 0.66 2.47 8.40
C ALA A 189 0.27 1.21 7.63
N SER A 190 0.91 0.10 7.97
CA SER A 190 0.61 -1.22 7.38
C SER A 190 0.56 -2.29 8.46
N LEU A 191 -0.45 -3.15 8.38
CA LEU A 191 -0.65 -4.29 9.28
C LEU A 191 -0.05 -5.54 8.67
N HIS A 192 0.74 -6.27 9.46
CA HIS A 192 1.30 -7.56 9.05
C HIS A 192 0.18 -8.55 8.68
N PRO A 193 0.35 -9.39 7.64
CA PRO A 193 -0.68 -10.35 7.23
C PRO A 193 -1.18 -11.25 8.37
N ASP A 194 -0.28 -11.72 9.25
CA ASP A 194 -0.64 -12.54 10.42
C ASP A 194 -1.14 -11.73 11.62
N LYS A 195 -1.27 -10.41 11.48
CA LYS A 195 -1.84 -9.51 12.51
C LYS A 195 -1.14 -9.55 13.86
N HIS A 196 0.17 -9.84 13.91
CA HIS A 196 0.93 -9.80 15.16
C HIS A 196 1.65 -8.46 15.38
N VAL A 197 2.05 -7.79 14.30
CA VAL A 197 2.68 -6.48 14.34
C VAL A 197 2.09 -5.54 13.29
N PHE A 198 2.27 -4.24 13.48
CA PHE A 198 2.08 -3.24 12.45
C PHE A 198 3.26 -2.27 12.42
N VAL A 199 3.48 -1.67 11.29
CA VAL A 199 4.53 -0.68 11.07
C VAL A 199 3.94 0.63 10.60
N CYS A 200 4.59 1.73 10.92
CA CYS A 200 4.18 3.05 10.46
C CYS A 200 5.37 3.98 10.30
N GLY A 201 5.16 5.05 9.55
CA GLY A 201 6.11 6.12 9.37
C GLY A 201 5.40 7.47 9.17
N GLY A 202 6.11 8.55 9.39
CA GLY A 202 5.55 9.88 9.33
C GLY A 202 6.59 11.00 9.26
N GLU A 203 6.28 12.13 9.90
CA GLU A 203 7.02 13.38 9.77
C GLU A 203 8.39 13.40 10.44
N ASP A 204 8.66 12.52 11.40
CA ASP A 204 9.92 12.49 12.18
C ASP A 204 11.03 11.63 11.56
N PHE A 205 10.84 11.16 10.31
CA PHE A 205 11.81 10.43 9.49
C PHE A 205 12.11 9.02 9.99
N LYS A 206 11.37 8.53 11.00
CA LYS A 206 11.56 7.20 11.58
C LYS A 206 10.51 6.22 11.10
N MET A 207 10.90 4.96 11.11
CA MET A 207 9.99 3.85 11.06
C MET A 207 9.74 3.32 12.47
N TYR A 208 8.50 2.98 12.75
CA TYR A 208 8.07 2.41 14.02
C TYR A 208 7.41 1.06 13.79
N LYS A 209 7.71 0.12 14.68
CA LYS A 209 7.11 -1.21 14.72
C LYS A 209 6.45 -1.43 16.07
N PHE A 210 5.21 -1.83 16.05
CA PHE A 210 4.37 -2.03 17.24
C PHE A 210 3.81 -3.45 17.26
N ASP A 211 3.67 -3.99 18.45
CA ASP A 211 2.87 -5.18 18.68
C ASP A 211 1.39 -4.87 18.49
N TYR A 212 0.71 -5.62 17.62
CA TYR A 212 -0.70 -5.35 17.32
C TYR A 212 -1.60 -5.66 18.51
N ILE A 213 -1.30 -6.71 19.31
CA ILE A 213 -2.17 -7.15 20.42
C ILE A 213 -2.05 -6.20 21.61
N THR A 214 -0.85 -5.88 22.03
CA THR A 214 -0.61 -5.02 23.21
C THR A 214 -0.68 -3.53 22.86
N GLY A 215 -0.33 -3.15 21.64
CA GLY A 215 -0.16 -1.77 21.21
C GLY A 215 1.14 -1.12 21.67
N ASN A 216 2.07 -1.91 22.20
CA ASN A 216 3.36 -1.40 22.63
C ASN A 216 4.33 -1.25 21.45
N GLU A 217 5.16 -0.21 21.50
CA GLU A 217 6.29 -0.08 20.60
C GLU A 217 7.28 -1.21 20.85
N ILE A 218 7.63 -1.95 19.80
CA ILE A 218 8.66 -2.98 19.87
C ILE A 218 10.00 -2.35 19.54
N GLU A 219 10.02 -1.53 18.47
CA GLU A 219 11.25 -1.04 17.89
C GLU A 219 11.02 0.22 17.06
N SER A 220 12.02 1.10 17.01
CA SER A 220 12.03 2.24 16.09
C SER A 220 13.36 2.35 15.35
N PHE A 221 13.30 2.68 14.08
CA PHE A 221 14.46 2.71 13.18
C PHE A 221 14.67 4.10 12.63
N LYS A 222 15.90 4.56 12.70
CA LYS A 222 16.38 5.72 11.92
C LYS A 222 16.93 5.21 10.60
N GLY A 223 16.55 5.83 9.52
CA GLY A 223 17.04 5.40 8.21
C GLY A 223 16.75 6.40 7.11
N HIS A 224 15.57 7.03 7.14
CA HIS A 224 15.24 8.11 6.23
C HIS A 224 15.77 9.45 6.70
N PHE A 225 15.99 10.36 5.74
CA PHE A 225 16.43 11.75 5.95
C PHE A 225 15.31 12.75 5.62
N GLY A 226 14.09 12.28 5.42
CA GLY A 226 12.89 13.06 5.18
C GLY A 226 11.65 12.33 5.67
N PRO A 227 10.47 12.99 5.65
CA PRO A 227 9.19 12.38 6.01
C PRO A 227 8.93 11.07 5.25
N VAL A 228 8.39 10.08 5.95
CA VAL A 228 7.98 8.81 5.36
C VAL A 228 6.54 8.94 4.89
N HIS A 229 6.30 8.82 3.59
CA HIS A 229 4.98 9.00 2.98
C HIS A 229 4.19 7.72 2.80
N SER A 230 4.87 6.60 2.59
CA SER A 230 4.22 5.31 2.32
C SER A 230 4.96 4.17 3.01
N VAL A 231 4.19 3.27 3.58
CA VAL A 231 4.69 2.05 4.21
C VAL A 231 3.77 0.89 3.82
N LYS A 232 4.35 -0.26 3.44
CA LYS A 232 3.57 -1.43 3.05
C LYS A 232 4.33 -2.71 3.37
N PHE A 233 3.67 -3.69 3.98
CA PHE A 233 4.19 -5.05 4.09
C PHE A 233 4.15 -5.78 2.75
N SER A 234 5.10 -6.70 2.56
CA SER A 234 5.01 -7.72 1.52
C SER A 234 3.85 -8.67 1.83
N PRO A 235 3.29 -9.34 0.81
CA PRO A 235 2.16 -10.25 1.01
C PRO A 235 2.44 -11.42 1.98
N ASP A 236 3.69 -11.85 2.08
CA ASP A 236 4.16 -12.89 3.01
C ASP A 236 4.52 -12.35 4.40
N GLY A 237 4.54 -11.01 4.56
CA GLY A 237 4.91 -10.35 5.81
C GLY A 237 6.39 -10.39 6.17
N GLU A 238 7.23 -10.99 5.36
CA GLU A 238 8.66 -11.12 5.66
C GLU A 238 9.42 -9.81 5.57
N LEU A 239 8.99 -8.94 4.66
CA LEU A 239 9.55 -7.62 4.43
C LEU A 239 8.49 -6.53 4.54
N TYR A 240 8.92 -5.31 4.73
CA TYR A 240 8.11 -4.14 4.47
C TYR A 240 8.95 -3.05 3.79
N ALA A 241 8.28 -2.29 2.93
CA ALA A 241 8.89 -1.20 2.20
C ALA A 241 8.44 0.14 2.76
N SER A 242 9.33 1.13 2.73
CA SER A 242 9.00 2.53 3.00
C SER A 242 9.51 3.45 1.90
N GLY A 243 8.70 4.45 1.55
CA GLY A 243 9.05 5.52 0.63
C GLY A 243 9.07 6.87 1.34
N SER A 244 10.10 7.67 1.09
CA SER A 244 10.32 8.94 1.79
C SER A 244 10.53 10.09 0.81
N GLU A 245 10.32 11.31 1.33
CA GLU A 245 10.62 12.57 0.64
C GLU A 245 12.12 12.74 0.35
N ASP A 246 13.00 11.99 1.05
CA ASP A 246 14.43 11.94 0.77
C ASP A 246 14.77 11.29 -0.60
N GLY A 247 13.77 10.89 -1.36
CA GLY A 247 13.89 10.24 -2.68
C GLY A 247 14.28 8.77 -2.61
N THR A 248 14.34 8.17 -1.42
CA THR A 248 14.70 6.77 -1.26
C THR A 248 13.50 5.87 -0.99
N LEU A 249 13.57 4.65 -1.50
CA LEU A 249 12.75 3.52 -1.10
C LEU A 249 13.64 2.55 -0.33
N ARG A 250 13.19 2.12 0.84
CA ARG A 250 13.92 1.18 1.70
C ARG A 250 13.13 -0.09 1.92
N LEU A 251 13.85 -1.20 1.98
CA LEU A 251 13.31 -2.50 2.37
C LEU A 251 13.81 -2.84 3.77
N TRP A 252 12.92 -3.34 4.59
CA TRP A 252 13.15 -3.67 6.00
C TRP A 252 12.73 -5.11 6.26
N GLN A 253 13.51 -5.82 7.07
CA GLN A 253 13.16 -7.16 7.51
C GLN A 253 12.19 -7.11 8.70
N THR A 254 11.13 -7.88 8.64
CA THR A 254 10.18 -8.00 9.76
C THR A 254 10.83 -8.66 10.96
N THR A 255 11.66 -9.68 10.72
CA THR A 255 12.44 -10.37 11.74
C THR A 255 13.93 -10.23 11.40
N VAL A 256 14.67 -9.54 12.25
CA VAL A 256 16.11 -9.31 12.06
C VAL A 256 16.87 -10.64 12.14
N GLY A 257 17.79 -10.86 11.19
CA GLY A 257 18.63 -12.05 11.14
C GLY A 257 18.00 -13.27 10.45
N LYS A 258 16.75 -13.18 9.97
CA LYS A 258 16.17 -14.19 9.09
C LYS A 258 16.81 -14.07 7.70
N THR A 259 17.38 -15.14 7.18
CA THR A 259 17.98 -15.15 5.85
C THR A 259 16.90 -15.28 4.78
N TYR A 260 16.69 -14.22 4.00
CA TYR A 260 15.77 -14.19 2.86
C TYR A 260 16.49 -14.61 1.57
N GLY A 261 17.00 -15.85 1.53
CA GLY A 261 17.48 -16.50 0.30
C GLY A 261 18.80 -16.03 -0.30
N LEU A 262 19.29 -14.81 -0.02
CA LEU A 262 20.48 -14.25 -0.68
C LEU A 262 21.76 -14.30 0.14
N TRP A 263 21.68 -14.46 1.46
CA TRP A 263 22.83 -14.51 2.35
C TRP A 263 22.67 -15.66 3.34
N LYS A 264 22.98 -16.90 2.94
CA LYS A 264 23.33 -17.93 3.91
C LYS A 264 24.74 -17.64 4.40
N CYS A 265 24.87 -17.02 5.58
CA CYS A 265 26.07 -17.24 6.37
C CYS A 265 26.09 -18.73 6.69
N THR A 266 27.00 -19.47 6.07
CA THR A 266 27.26 -20.86 6.45
C THR A 266 27.63 -20.89 7.92
N GLU A 267 26.90 -21.65 8.72
CA GLU A 267 27.33 -21.96 10.10
C GLU A 267 28.75 -22.52 10.07
N PRO A 268 29.59 -22.20 11.07
CA PRO A 268 30.98 -22.69 11.09
C PRO A 268 31.10 -24.23 10.95
N ASN A 269 30.06 -24.98 11.27
CA ASN A 269 30.01 -26.44 11.12
C ASN A 269 29.79 -26.91 9.67
N ASP A 270 29.23 -26.09 8.80
CA ASP A 270 29.01 -26.44 7.39
C ASP A 270 30.36 -26.41 6.59
N LEU A 271 31.33 -25.61 7.05
CA LEU A 271 32.66 -25.56 6.46
C LEU A 271 33.45 -26.83 6.73
N ASN A 272 33.25 -27.51 7.87
CA ASN A 272 33.94 -28.75 8.22
C ASN A 272 33.39 -29.96 7.44
N ASN A 273 32.11 -29.95 7.05
CA ASN A 273 31.54 -31.04 6.25
C ASN A 273 31.89 -30.97 4.77
N SER A 274 32.19 -29.78 4.23
CA SER A 274 32.61 -29.62 2.84
C SER A 274 34.07 -29.97 2.62
N LEU A 275 34.89 -29.98 3.67
CA LEU A 275 36.32 -30.38 3.61
C LEU A 275 36.54 -31.88 3.77
N ASN A 276 35.54 -32.63 4.25
CA ASN A 276 35.64 -34.07 4.52
C ASN A 276 34.91 -34.97 3.50
N SER A 277 34.38 -34.45 2.42
CA SER A 277 33.86 -35.27 1.33
C SER A 277 35.03 -35.75 0.45
N PRO A 278 35.26 -37.06 0.25
CA PRO A 278 36.27 -37.56 -0.65
C PRO A 278 35.92 -37.07 -2.07
N ARG A 279 36.85 -36.37 -2.71
CA ARG A 279 36.79 -36.13 -4.16
C ARG A 279 36.99 -37.46 -4.85
N GLU A 280 35.93 -38.07 -5.34
CA GLU A 280 36.06 -39.11 -6.35
C GLU A 280 36.65 -38.48 -7.61
N VAL A 281 37.93 -38.77 -7.83
CA VAL A 281 38.60 -38.51 -9.11
C VAL A 281 38.11 -39.59 -10.07
N GLN A 282 37.13 -39.27 -10.91
CA GLN A 282 36.89 -40.05 -12.11
C GLN A 282 37.94 -39.65 -13.14
N ALA A 283 38.93 -40.56 -13.30
CA ALA A 283 39.78 -40.60 -14.47
C ALA A 283 38.98 -41.26 -15.60
N ASN A 284 38.74 -40.49 -16.67
CA ASN A 284 38.91 -40.87 -18.09
C ASN A 284 38.53 -39.67 -18.97
#